data_38ffedd0bab82a5a9d4e67c6382c437e
#
_entry.id   38ffedd0bab82a5a9d4e67c6382c437e
#
_cell.length_a   1.000
_cell.length_b   1.000
_cell.length_c   1.000
_cell.angle_alpha   90.00
_cell.angle_beta   90.00
_cell.angle_gamma   90.00
#
_symmetry.space_group_name_H-M   'P 1'
#
loop_
_entity.id
_entity.type
_entity.pdbx_description
1 polymer ?
#
loop_
_entity_poly.entity_id
_entity_poly.type
_entity_poly.pdbx_seq_one_letter_code
_entity_poly.pdbx_strand_id
1 'polypeptide(L)'
;YGDRMKDRQMAVDLGCRAAQKLQSGKVYLIGAGPGDTGLITMKGIEALKEADVVVYDHLASSSLLNETKDVAEWIDAGKFAGNHRMKQSEIEQLLIEKAMAGHVVARLKGGDPFIFGRGGEEALALTAAGIDYEVIPGVSSAYSAPAYAGIPITHRGKASSFHVITGHEDPAKGESSLDYDILAR
;
A
#
# COMPACT_ATOMS: atom_id res chain seq x y z
N TYR A 1 35.10 26.49 19.37
CA TYR A 1 35.55 25.68 18.21
C TYR A 1 34.65 24.47 17.96
N GLY A 2 34.05 23.85 18.98
CA GLY A 2 33.21 22.64 18.84
C GLY A 2 31.84 22.88 18.15
N ASP A 3 31.22 24.05 18.33
CA ASP A 3 29.91 24.36 17.78
C ASP A 3 29.96 24.53 16.25
N ARG A 4 30.96 25.22 15.73
CA ARG A 4 31.11 25.42 14.27
C ARG A 4 31.34 24.12 13.48
N MET A 5 31.94 23.11 14.09
CA MET A 5 32.10 21.79 13.46
C MET A 5 30.80 21.01 13.41
N LYS A 6 29.98 21.08 14.47
CA LYS A 6 28.65 20.46 14.51
C LYS A 6 27.71 21.11 13.48
N ASP A 7 27.72 22.44 13.38
CA ASP A 7 26.90 23.16 12.40
C ASP A 7 27.29 22.83 10.96
N ARG A 8 28.60 22.69 10.68
CA ARG A 8 29.07 22.26 9.36
C ARG A 8 28.68 20.83 9.05
N GLN A 9 28.81 19.91 10.00
CA GLN A 9 28.39 18.51 9.79
C GLN A 9 26.90 18.42 9.55
N MET A 10 26.10 19.14 10.32
CA MET A 10 24.64 19.19 10.14
C MET A 10 24.24 19.78 8.80
N ALA A 11 24.95 20.81 8.31
CA ALA A 11 24.69 21.38 6.99
C ALA A 11 25.08 20.42 5.85
N VAL A 12 26.17 19.66 5.99
CA VAL A 12 26.56 18.62 5.03
C VAL A 12 25.55 17.49 5.02
N ASP A 13 25.09 17.01 6.19
CA ASP A 13 24.10 15.95 6.32
C ASP A 13 22.74 16.36 5.72
N LEU A 14 22.31 17.62 5.94
CA LEU A 14 21.13 18.20 5.33
C LEU A 14 21.27 18.30 3.81
N GLY A 15 22.44 18.72 3.32
CA GLY A 15 22.74 18.78 1.89
C GLY A 15 22.73 17.40 1.23
N CYS A 16 23.33 16.39 1.88
CA CYS A 16 23.32 15.02 1.39
C CYS A 16 21.92 14.43 1.35
N ARG A 17 21.10 14.66 2.40
CA ARG A 17 19.70 14.22 2.45
C ARG A 17 18.85 14.90 1.37
N ALA A 18 19.05 16.20 1.16
CA ALA A 18 18.36 16.95 0.11
C ALA A 18 18.76 16.45 -1.29
N ALA A 19 20.06 16.16 -1.53
CA ALA A 19 20.54 15.60 -2.79
C ALA A 19 20.01 14.18 -3.04
N GLN A 20 19.96 13.33 -2.00
CA GLN A 20 19.34 12.00 -2.08
C GLN A 20 17.85 12.09 -2.40
N LYS A 21 17.13 13.04 -1.79
CA LYS A 21 15.70 13.25 -2.04
C LYS A 21 15.42 13.75 -3.46
N LEU A 22 16.34 14.52 -4.06
CA LEU A 22 16.26 14.97 -5.45
C LEU A 22 16.56 13.86 -6.48
N GLN A 23 17.21 12.78 -6.05
CA GLN A 23 17.55 11.62 -6.89
C GLN A 23 16.68 10.40 -6.66
N SER A 24 15.94 10.36 -5.53
CA SER A 24 15.01 9.26 -5.24
C SER A 24 13.73 9.40 -6.07
N GLY A 25 13.22 8.26 -6.50
CA GLY A 25 11.89 8.17 -7.08
C GLY A 25 10.77 8.36 -6.03
N LYS A 26 9.58 7.96 -6.39
CA LYS A 26 8.37 8.07 -5.55
C LYS A 26 7.67 6.72 -5.48
N VAL A 27 6.99 6.43 -4.37
CA VAL A 27 6.14 5.25 -4.24
C VAL A 27 4.66 5.66 -4.15
N TYR A 28 3.81 5.02 -4.96
CA TYR A 28 2.37 5.09 -4.83
C TYR A 28 1.84 3.82 -4.18
N LEU A 29 1.17 3.91 -3.04
CA LEU A 29 0.43 2.80 -2.44
C LEU A 29 -1.01 2.88 -2.94
N ILE A 30 -1.37 2.03 -3.90
CA ILE A 30 -2.61 2.15 -4.68
C ILE A 30 -3.59 1.04 -4.30
N GLY A 31 -4.82 1.43 -3.96
CA GLY A 31 -5.93 0.50 -3.84
C GLY A 31 -6.50 0.12 -5.19
N ALA A 32 -6.40 -1.17 -5.54
CA ALA A 32 -6.90 -1.72 -6.80
C ALA A 32 -8.42 -1.97 -6.81
N GLY A 33 -9.09 -1.78 -5.67
CA GLY A 33 -10.47 -2.18 -5.51
C GLY A 33 -10.65 -3.68 -5.24
N PRO A 34 -11.90 -4.16 -5.17
CA PRO A 34 -12.25 -5.51 -4.71
C PRO A 34 -12.18 -6.59 -5.80
N GLY A 35 -11.62 -6.28 -6.98
CA GLY A 35 -11.49 -7.20 -8.12
C GLY A 35 -12.14 -6.71 -9.40
N ASP A 36 -13.20 -5.91 -9.32
CA ASP A 36 -13.76 -5.21 -10.49
C ASP A 36 -12.86 -4.04 -10.85
N THR A 37 -12.29 -4.06 -12.05
CA THR A 37 -11.39 -3.01 -12.55
C THR A 37 -12.05 -1.65 -12.70
N GLY A 38 -13.38 -1.62 -12.87
CA GLY A 38 -14.17 -0.40 -12.88
C GLY A 38 -14.21 0.32 -11.52
N LEU A 39 -13.76 -0.33 -10.44
CA LEU A 39 -13.73 0.23 -9.09
C LEU A 39 -12.36 0.78 -8.65
N ILE A 40 -11.38 0.77 -9.53
CA ILE A 40 -10.15 1.54 -9.27
C ILE A 40 -10.45 3.04 -9.41
N THR A 41 -9.78 3.85 -8.60
CA THR A 41 -9.95 5.30 -8.71
C THR A 41 -9.23 5.87 -9.94
N MET A 42 -9.73 6.98 -10.49
CA MET A 42 -9.05 7.70 -11.58
C MET A 42 -7.60 8.03 -11.21
N LYS A 43 -7.37 8.49 -9.98
CA LYS A 43 -6.03 8.78 -9.46
C LYS A 43 -5.13 7.53 -9.42
N GLY A 44 -5.71 6.37 -9.13
CA GLY A 44 -5.00 5.09 -9.16
C GLY A 44 -4.54 4.73 -10.58
N ILE A 45 -5.39 4.94 -11.58
CA ILE A 45 -5.03 4.76 -12.99
C ILE A 45 -3.93 5.74 -13.44
N GLU A 46 -4.04 7.01 -13.06
CA GLU A 46 -3.03 8.02 -13.37
C GLU A 46 -1.66 7.63 -12.79
N ALA A 47 -1.62 7.21 -11.53
CA ALA A 47 -0.40 6.74 -10.88
C ALA A 47 0.19 5.47 -11.53
N LEU A 48 -0.66 4.53 -11.97
CA LEU A 48 -0.20 3.36 -12.72
C LEU A 48 0.44 3.75 -14.05
N LYS A 49 -0.12 4.74 -14.76
CA LYS A 49 0.44 5.25 -16.01
C LYS A 49 1.79 5.96 -15.83
N GLU A 50 2.06 6.50 -14.65
CA GLU A 50 3.35 7.12 -14.32
C GLU A 50 4.41 6.12 -13.88
N ALA A 51 4.01 4.94 -13.41
CA ALA A 51 4.91 3.97 -12.80
C ALA A 51 5.92 3.37 -13.78
N ASP A 52 7.17 3.26 -13.33
CA ASP A 52 8.24 2.52 -14.01
C ASP A 52 8.31 1.08 -13.52
N VAL A 53 7.89 0.85 -12.26
CA VAL A 53 7.84 -0.46 -11.61
C VAL A 53 6.48 -0.64 -10.93
N VAL A 54 5.84 -1.77 -11.15
CA VAL A 54 4.59 -2.15 -10.48
C VAL A 54 4.81 -3.40 -9.64
N VAL A 55 4.70 -3.26 -8.33
CA VAL A 55 4.74 -4.36 -7.37
C VAL A 55 3.30 -4.69 -6.97
N TYR A 56 2.81 -5.87 -7.34
CA TYR A 56 1.40 -6.24 -7.13
C TYR A 56 1.26 -7.58 -6.40
N ASP A 57 0.10 -7.84 -5.85
CA ASP A 57 -0.26 -9.11 -5.21
C ASP A 57 -1.44 -9.78 -5.95
N HIS A 58 -1.72 -11.03 -5.58
CA HIS A 58 -2.74 -11.86 -6.22
C HIS A 58 -4.17 -11.30 -6.13
N LEU A 59 -4.43 -10.38 -5.22
CA LEU A 59 -5.75 -9.76 -5.04
C LEU A 59 -5.99 -8.60 -6.00
N ALA A 60 -4.92 -8.07 -6.61
CA ALA A 60 -5.03 -7.06 -7.64
C ALA A 60 -5.33 -7.72 -8.99
N SER A 61 -6.30 -7.20 -9.72
CA SER A 61 -6.65 -7.73 -11.04
C SER A 61 -5.49 -7.53 -12.03
N SER A 62 -5.03 -8.61 -12.65
CA SER A 62 -3.95 -8.55 -13.65
C SER A 62 -4.29 -7.68 -14.86
N SER A 63 -5.58 -7.46 -15.15
CA SER A 63 -6.02 -6.57 -16.23
C SER A 63 -5.65 -5.10 -15.99
N LEU A 64 -5.45 -4.68 -14.73
CA LEU A 64 -4.96 -3.32 -14.42
C LEU A 64 -3.51 -3.10 -14.86
N LEU A 65 -2.74 -4.16 -15.08
CA LEU A 65 -1.38 -4.04 -15.60
C LEU A 65 -1.36 -3.49 -17.03
N ASN A 66 -2.46 -3.63 -17.79
CA ASN A 66 -2.59 -3.04 -19.12
C ASN A 66 -2.68 -1.50 -19.09
N GLU A 67 -2.95 -0.91 -17.92
CA GLU A 67 -2.97 0.54 -17.73
C GLU A 67 -1.59 1.15 -17.45
N THR A 68 -0.56 0.33 -17.32
CA THR A 68 0.82 0.78 -17.08
C THR A 68 1.53 1.15 -18.40
N LYS A 69 2.71 1.77 -18.27
CA LYS A 69 3.59 2.00 -19.43
C LYS A 69 3.99 0.66 -20.05
N ASP A 70 4.16 0.61 -21.37
CA ASP A 70 4.62 -0.58 -22.10
C ASP A 70 5.98 -1.11 -21.59
N VAL A 71 6.81 -0.22 -21.04
CA VAL A 71 8.16 -0.52 -20.52
C VAL A 71 8.20 -0.73 -19.01
N ALA A 72 7.05 -0.73 -18.31
CA ALA A 72 7.01 -0.92 -16.87
C ALA A 72 7.45 -2.33 -16.48
N GLU A 73 8.29 -2.42 -15.45
CA GLU A 73 8.65 -3.68 -14.81
C GLU A 73 7.53 -4.15 -13.88
N TRP A 74 7.06 -5.39 -14.03
CA TRP A 74 6.01 -5.96 -13.19
C TRP A 74 6.58 -7.03 -12.26
N ILE A 75 6.36 -6.86 -10.95
CA ILE A 75 6.86 -7.76 -9.92
C ILE A 75 5.67 -8.32 -9.11
N ASP A 76 5.45 -9.61 -9.22
CA ASP A 76 4.41 -10.33 -8.46
C ASP A 76 4.94 -10.63 -7.05
N ALA A 77 4.48 -9.86 -6.05
CA ALA A 77 4.83 -10.09 -4.64
C ALA A 77 4.10 -11.30 -4.01
N GLY A 78 3.08 -11.83 -4.69
CA GLY A 78 2.37 -13.05 -4.30
C GLY A 78 3.08 -14.33 -4.71
N LYS A 79 4.02 -14.26 -5.68
CA LYS A 79 4.82 -15.38 -6.17
C LYS A 79 6.27 -14.95 -6.32
N PHE A 80 7.18 -15.63 -5.66
CA PHE A 80 8.62 -15.45 -5.86
C PHE A 80 9.23 -16.71 -6.47
N ALA A 81 10.37 -16.59 -7.15
CA ALA A 81 11.08 -17.72 -7.75
C ALA A 81 11.29 -18.82 -6.71
N GLY A 82 10.65 -19.98 -6.88
CA GLY A 82 10.66 -21.08 -5.92
C GLY A 82 9.35 -21.34 -5.18
N ASN A 83 8.24 -20.70 -5.61
CA ASN A 83 6.88 -20.93 -5.07
C ASN A 83 6.63 -20.40 -3.64
N HIS A 84 7.51 -19.53 -3.11
CA HIS A 84 7.30 -18.86 -1.82
C HIS A 84 6.76 -17.45 -2.02
N ARG A 85 5.73 -17.10 -1.23
CA ARG A 85 5.22 -15.74 -1.13
C ARG A 85 6.28 -14.84 -0.50
N MET A 86 6.51 -13.63 -1.04
CA MET A 86 7.40 -12.65 -0.42
C MET A 86 6.93 -12.33 0.99
N LYS A 87 7.88 -12.25 1.93
CA LYS A 87 7.59 -11.73 3.27
C LYS A 87 7.34 -10.20 3.18
N GLN A 88 6.58 -9.68 4.12
CA GLN A 88 6.29 -8.25 4.15
C GLN A 88 7.56 -7.38 4.16
N SER A 89 8.57 -7.76 4.95
CA SER A 89 9.85 -7.06 4.99
C SER A 89 10.62 -7.08 3.66
N GLU A 90 10.46 -8.14 2.86
CA GLU A 90 11.06 -8.23 1.53
C GLU A 90 10.36 -7.30 0.54
N ILE A 91 9.03 -7.16 0.66
CA ILE A 91 8.24 -6.20 -0.14
C ILE A 91 8.66 -4.76 0.22
N GLU A 92 8.73 -4.43 1.51
CA GLU A 92 9.16 -3.12 1.98
C GLU A 92 10.56 -2.76 1.47
N GLN A 93 11.50 -3.69 1.57
CA GLN A 93 12.86 -3.51 1.06
C GLN A 93 12.89 -3.30 -0.46
N LEU A 94 12.12 -4.08 -1.21
CA LEU A 94 11.99 -3.96 -2.66
C LEU A 94 11.46 -2.58 -3.07
N LEU A 95 10.41 -2.08 -2.40
CA LEU A 95 9.86 -0.75 -2.67
C LEU A 95 10.90 0.35 -2.45
N ILE A 96 11.66 0.26 -1.34
CA ILE A 96 12.73 1.20 -0.99
C ILE A 96 13.85 1.14 -2.04
N GLU A 97 14.34 -0.03 -2.40
CA GLU A 97 15.41 -0.22 -3.38
C GLU A 97 15.05 0.36 -4.75
N LYS A 98 13.85 0.07 -5.25
CA LYS A 98 13.39 0.60 -6.54
C LYS A 98 13.23 2.12 -6.51
N ALA A 99 12.68 2.68 -5.43
CA ALA A 99 12.56 4.13 -5.28
C ALA A 99 13.93 4.81 -5.13
N MET A 100 14.87 4.23 -4.38
CA MET A 100 16.25 4.74 -4.27
C MET A 100 16.99 4.72 -5.60
N ALA A 101 16.67 3.79 -6.50
CA ALA A 101 17.19 3.75 -7.86
C ALA A 101 16.58 4.83 -8.78
N GLY A 102 15.69 5.68 -8.27
CA GLY A 102 15.07 6.79 -9.01
C GLY A 102 13.78 6.43 -9.74
N HIS A 103 13.24 5.21 -9.54
CA HIS A 103 12.01 4.79 -10.21
C HIS A 103 10.75 5.33 -9.51
N VAL A 104 9.73 5.60 -10.32
CA VAL A 104 8.36 5.75 -9.84
C VAL A 104 7.77 4.35 -9.65
N VAL A 105 7.44 4.00 -8.42
CA VAL A 105 6.99 2.66 -8.04
C VAL A 105 5.51 2.69 -7.68
N ALA A 106 4.69 1.86 -8.32
CA ALA A 106 3.33 1.59 -7.93
C ALA A 106 3.24 0.29 -7.12
N ARG A 107 2.87 0.36 -5.87
CA ARG A 107 2.47 -0.79 -5.05
C ARG A 107 0.97 -0.97 -5.17
N LEU A 108 0.53 -1.92 -6.00
CA LEU A 108 -0.87 -2.19 -6.28
C LEU A 108 -1.41 -3.26 -5.32
N LYS A 109 -2.40 -2.91 -4.51
CA LYS A 109 -2.96 -3.72 -3.42
C LYS A 109 -4.44 -3.97 -3.64
N GLY A 110 -4.92 -5.17 -3.40
CA GLY A 110 -6.36 -5.46 -3.42
C GLY A 110 -7.13 -4.63 -2.39
N GLY A 111 -8.33 -4.18 -2.73
CA GLY A 111 -9.15 -3.33 -1.88
C GLY A 111 -8.55 -1.95 -1.66
N ASP A 112 -8.36 -1.57 -0.40
CA ASP A 112 -7.75 -0.32 0.06
C ASP A 112 -6.43 -0.62 0.77
N PRO A 113 -5.35 0.18 0.57
CA PRO A 113 -4.04 -0.08 1.17
C PRO A 113 -4.07 -0.11 2.70
N PHE A 114 -4.94 0.66 3.35
CA PHE A 114 -4.98 0.85 4.80
C PHE A 114 -6.09 0.07 5.50
N ILE A 115 -6.95 -0.64 4.74
CA ILE A 115 -7.98 -1.50 5.31
C ILE A 115 -7.53 -2.98 5.21
N PHE A 116 -6.96 -3.51 6.29
CA PHE A 116 -6.39 -4.87 6.40
C PHE A 116 -5.38 -5.22 5.30
N GLY A 117 -4.80 -4.20 4.65
CA GLY A 117 -3.86 -4.33 3.54
C GLY A 117 -2.39 -4.20 3.93
N ARG A 118 -2.05 -4.03 5.20
CA ARG A 118 -0.67 -3.80 5.70
C ARG A 118 0.05 -2.58 5.09
N GLY A 119 -0.68 -1.70 4.41
CA GLY A 119 -0.12 -0.48 3.81
C GLY A 119 0.51 0.47 4.83
N GLY A 120 0.05 0.43 6.09
CA GLY A 120 0.66 1.19 7.19
C GLY A 120 2.10 0.76 7.48
N GLU A 121 2.41 -0.54 7.41
CA GLU A 121 3.77 -1.06 7.57
C GLU A 121 4.67 -0.58 6.42
N GLU A 122 4.20 -0.69 5.17
CA GLU A 122 4.89 -0.20 3.99
C GLU A 122 5.15 1.32 4.08
N ALA A 123 4.15 2.11 4.50
CA ALA A 123 4.28 3.56 4.68
C ALA A 123 5.31 3.93 5.75
N LEU A 124 5.34 3.21 6.87
CA LEU A 124 6.33 3.41 7.95
C LEU A 124 7.74 3.08 7.46
N ALA A 125 7.94 1.99 6.71
CA ALA A 125 9.23 1.62 6.16
C ALA A 125 9.74 2.68 5.16
N LEU A 126 8.88 3.17 4.27
CA LEU A 126 9.21 4.24 3.32
C LEU A 126 9.57 5.55 4.03
N THR A 127 8.80 5.92 5.06
CA THR A 127 9.10 7.09 5.91
C THR A 127 10.46 6.98 6.57
N ALA A 128 10.78 5.81 7.15
CA ALA A 128 12.06 5.57 7.81
C ALA A 128 13.24 5.64 6.84
N ALA A 129 13.02 5.23 5.57
CA ALA A 129 14.02 5.31 4.50
C ALA A 129 14.11 6.71 3.85
N GLY A 130 13.23 7.66 4.20
CA GLY A 130 13.19 9.00 3.61
C GLY A 130 12.67 9.04 2.17
N ILE A 131 11.92 8.01 1.75
CA ILE A 131 11.30 7.92 0.43
C ILE A 131 9.95 8.65 0.44
N ASP A 132 9.73 9.50 -0.55
CA ASP A 132 8.44 10.15 -0.76
C ASP A 132 7.40 9.11 -1.24
N TYR A 133 6.25 9.09 -0.59
CA TYR A 133 5.16 8.21 -1.00
C TYR A 133 3.81 8.92 -0.93
N GLU A 134 2.86 8.34 -1.65
CA GLU A 134 1.48 8.80 -1.65
C GLU A 134 0.54 7.61 -1.55
N VAL A 135 -0.45 7.71 -0.66
CA VAL A 135 -1.48 6.69 -0.52
C VAL A 135 -2.68 7.09 -1.36
N ILE A 136 -3.08 6.20 -2.26
CA ILE A 136 -4.26 6.37 -3.10
C ILE A 136 -5.30 5.36 -2.63
N PRO A 137 -6.37 5.81 -1.95
CA PRO A 137 -7.43 4.94 -1.44
C PRO A 137 -8.07 4.10 -2.54
N GLY A 138 -8.57 2.94 -2.15
CA GLY A 138 -9.32 2.04 -3.03
C GLY A 138 -10.66 1.65 -2.44
N VAL A 139 -11.51 1.08 -3.27
CA VAL A 139 -12.82 0.55 -2.85
C VAL A 139 -12.61 -0.77 -2.11
N SER A 140 -12.95 -0.80 -0.80
CA SER A 140 -12.82 -2.01 0.01
C SER A 140 -14.00 -2.97 -0.20
N SER A 141 -13.72 -4.28 -0.23
CA SER A 141 -14.76 -5.34 -0.23
C SER A 141 -15.67 -5.27 0.99
N ALA A 142 -15.22 -4.68 2.09
CA ALA A 142 -16.00 -4.52 3.32
C ALA A 142 -17.34 -3.80 3.09
N TYR A 143 -17.41 -2.89 2.13
CA TYR A 143 -18.65 -2.19 1.78
C TYR A 143 -19.08 -2.40 0.32
N SER A 144 -18.20 -2.75 -0.58
CA SER A 144 -18.57 -2.98 -1.96
C SER A 144 -19.24 -4.35 -2.19
N ALA A 145 -18.85 -5.39 -1.46
CA ALA A 145 -19.48 -6.70 -1.60
C ALA A 145 -20.96 -6.67 -1.17
N PRO A 146 -21.37 -6.12 -0.01
CA PRO A 146 -22.75 -5.90 0.30
C PRO A 146 -23.50 -5.04 -0.72
N ALA A 147 -22.87 -3.96 -1.20
CA ALA A 147 -23.47 -3.08 -2.19
C ALA A 147 -23.79 -3.81 -3.51
N TYR A 148 -22.91 -4.67 -3.98
CA TYR A 148 -23.14 -5.51 -5.18
C TYR A 148 -24.24 -6.56 -4.96
N ALA A 149 -24.45 -6.97 -3.72
CA ALA A 149 -25.57 -7.84 -3.34
C ALA A 149 -26.90 -7.06 -3.13
N GLY A 150 -26.91 -5.73 -3.30
CA GLY A 150 -28.08 -4.89 -3.05
C GLY A 150 -28.36 -4.68 -1.57
N ILE A 151 -27.39 -4.92 -0.68
CA ILE A 151 -27.53 -4.81 0.76
C ILE A 151 -26.90 -3.51 1.26
N PRO A 152 -27.70 -2.51 1.69
CA PRO A 152 -27.13 -1.29 2.30
C PRO A 152 -26.61 -1.63 3.71
N ILE A 153 -25.33 -1.29 3.98
CA ILE A 153 -24.72 -1.49 5.31
C ILE A 153 -25.15 -0.45 6.34
N THR A 154 -25.71 0.66 5.89
CA THR A 154 -26.35 1.69 6.74
C THR A 154 -27.75 2.00 6.19
N HIS A 155 -28.68 2.32 7.09
CA HIS A 155 -30.04 2.70 6.70
C HIS A 155 -30.59 3.69 7.72
N ARG A 156 -31.18 4.80 7.23
CA ARG A 156 -31.78 5.81 8.10
C ARG A 156 -32.83 5.17 9.03
N GLY A 157 -32.67 5.38 10.33
CA GLY A 157 -33.58 4.85 11.36
C GLY A 157 -33.44 3.36 11.65
N LYS A 158 -32.46 2.65 11.03
CA LYS A 158 -32.17 1.23 11.27
C LYS A 158 -30.75 0.98 11.72
N ALA A 159 -29.77 1.50 10.99
CA ALA A 159 -28.35 1.33 11.30
C ALA A 159 -27.62 2.65 11.13
N SER A 160 -27.06 3.19 12.21
CA SER A 160 -26.26 4.41 12.26
C SER A 160 -24.76 4.15 12.36
N SER A 161 -24.38 2.88 12.49
CA SER A 161 -22.98 2.43 12.53
C SER A 161 -22.83 1.08 11.85
N PHE A 162 -21.61 0.76 11.45
CA PHE A 162 -21.20 -0.59 11.06
C PHE A 162 -19.76 -0.80 11.50
N HIS A 163 -19.40 -2.05 11.79
CA HIS A 163 -18.06 -2.43 12.18
C HIS A 163 -17.41 -3.29 11.11
N VAL A 164 -16.14 -3.03 10.83
CA VAL A 164 -15.34 -3.83 9.91
C VAL A 164 -14.28 -4.57 10.71
N ILE A 165 -14.37 -5.88 10.69
CA ILE A 165 -13.44 -6.76 11.39
C ILE A 165 -12.78 -7.71 10.37
N THR A 166 -11.52 -8.09 10.63
CA THR A 166 -10.90 -9.13 9.80
C THR A 166 -11.40 -10.51 10.22
N GLY A 167 -11.77 -11.32 9.23
CA GLY A 167 -12.08 -12.74 9.46
C GLY A 167 -10.83 -13.63 9.43
N HIS A 168 -9.63 -13.04 9.20
CA HIS A 168 -8.37 -13.75 9.08
C HIS A 168 -7.39 -13.24 10.13
N GLU A 169 -7.42 -13.86 11.32
CA GLU A 169 -6.42 -13.64 12.36
C GLU A 169 -5.26 -14.63 12.19
N ASP A 170 -4.08 -14.23 12.67
CA ASP A 170 -2.90 -15.10 12.67
C ASP A 170 -3.16 -16.33 13.55
N PRO A 171 -3.16 -17.57 12.99
CA PRO A 171 -3.41 -18.79 13.75
C PRO A 171 -2.37 -19.05 14.86
N ALA A 172 -1.20 -18.37 14.79
CA ALA A 172 -0.16 -18.48 15.82
C ALA A 172 -0.47 -17.65 17.07
N LYS A 173 -1.47 -16.73 17.02
CA LYS A 173 -1.99 -16.06 18.21
C LYS A 173 -2.86 -17.05 19.00
N GLY A 174 -2.48 -17.32 20.23
CA GLY A 174 -3.22 -18.22 21.12
C GLY A 174 -4.61 -17.71 21.50
N GLU A 175 -4.87 -16.41 21.39
CA GLU A 175 -6.15 -15.76 21.69
C GLU A 175 -6.51 -14.76 20.60
N SER A 176 -7.81 -14.67 20.26
CA SER A 176 -8.32 -13.63 19.37
C SER A 176 -8.12 -12.25 19.97
N SER A 177 -7.71 -11.28 19.14
CA SER A 177 -7.67 -9.87 19.54
C SER A 177 -9.07 -9.22 19.50
N LEU A 178 -10.08 -9.93 19.03
CA LEU A 178 -11.47 -9.48 18.92
C LEU A 178 -12.30 -10.01 20.09
N ASP A 179 -12.98 -9.12 20.80
CA ASP A 179 -13.98 -9.47 21.78
C ASP A 179 -15.34 -9.64 21.08
N TYR A 180 -15.64 -10.88 20.68
CA TYR A 180 -16.89 -11.20 19.99
C TYR A 180 -18.14 -10.97 20.84
N ASP A 181 -18.03 -11.04 22.18
CA ASP A 181 -19.17 -10.79 23.08
C ASP A 181 -19.54 -9.30 23.12
N ILE A 182 -18.55 -8.43 23.03
CA ILE A 182 -18.77 -6.97 22.88
C ILE A 182 -19.34 -6.65 21.50
N LEU A 183 -18.81 -7.28 20.44
CA LEU A 183 -19.24 -7.02 19.06
C LEU A 183 -20.68 -7.51 18.79
N ALA A 184 -21.17 -8.49 19.55
CA ALA A 184 -22.52 -9.06 19.39
C ALA A 184 -23.62 -8.23 20.10
N ARG A 185 -23.27 -7.20 20.88
CA ARG A 185 -24.19 -6.32 21.62
C ARG A 185 -24.45 -5.01 20.88
#